data_d58ac6fdbdf46098e909057a3b22487b
#
_entry.id   d58ac6fdbdf46098e909057a3b22487b
#
_cell.length_a   1.000
_cell.length_b   1.000
_cell.length_c   1.000
_cell.angle_alpha   90.00
_cell.angle_beta   90.00
_cell.angle_gamma   90.00
#
_symmetry.space_group_name_H-M   'P 1'
#
loop_
_entity.id
_entity.type
_entity.pdbx_description
1 polymer ?
#
loop_
_entity_poly.entity_id
_entity_poly.type
_entity_poly.pdbx_seq_one_letter_code
_entity_poly.pdbx_strand_id
1 'polypeptide(L)'
;MRAHFHAQPSSSIGAAGTATVPSDRRRGVRPKRLAFLAWRDLAHPQAGGSEILIDRLATGAAARGHDVTLLCGGPVEDRPYRVVDIGGTYSQYLRAPVSYLRHAHGADLVIDVENGIPYFSPLWRRGPVVCLVHHVHRDQWRMRFNRGVAAAGWWMERSAMPRLYDSFLAVSPSTAIGLQEIGVPAQRIRVLPEGVDMPDRPAEPAGDPRFLVLGRLVPHKRVDLVLRAWERVRPRVGGTLVIIGDGPERESLEAQAGPGVEFLGKVSEAQKEHELRQAWLLVHGATHEGWGLVLMEAAAAGVPALAMDAPGVRDAVMHGRTGVLTETEDELVRQWIELAFHRERRTLLGHDARVRAARYTWTASVDVFLDLVGELTHTRRQ
;
A
#
# COMPACT_ATOMS: atom_id res chain seq x y z
N MET A 1 27.65 -63.93 7.86
CA MET A 1 28.74 -63.01 8.21
C MET A 1 28.13 -61.78 8.88
N ARG A 2 28.24 -61.68 10.18
CA ARG A 2 27.76 -60.58 11.00
C ARG A 2 28.89 -59.57 11.12
N ALA A 3 28.63 -58.28 10.87
CA ALA A 3 29.52 -57.22 11.32
C ALA A 3 28.71 -56.22 12.16
N HIS A 4 29.02 -56.24 13.46
CA HIS A 4 28.59 -55.25 14.45
C HIS A 4 29.32 -53.93 14.17
N PHE A 5 28.61 -52.81 14.25
CA PHE A 5 29.23 -51.53 14.53
C PHE A 5 28.57 -50.88 15.74
N HIS A 6 29.47 -50.53 16.66
CA HIS A 6 29.22 -49.98 17.98
C HIS A 6 28.60 -48.56 17.91
N ALA A 7 27.63 -48.34 18.76
CA ALA A 7 27.21 -47.02 19.21
C ALA A 7 28.21 -46.46 20.22
N GLN A 8 28.57 -45.22 20.09
CA GLN A 8 29.08 -44.40 21.19
C GLN A 8 28.21 -43.16 21.37
N PRO A 9 27.95 -42.76 22.63
CA PRO A 9 27.08 -41.65 22.95
C PRO A 9 27.85 -40.38 23.30
N SER A 10 27.09 -39.30 23.26
CA SER A 10 27.28 -38.03 23.98
C SER A 10 28.32 -37.06 23.49
N SER A 11 27.82 -35.95 23.02
CA SER A 11 28.34 -34.66 23.44
C SER A 11 27.17 -33.66 23.58
N SER A 12 27.10 -33.12 24.77
CA SER A 12 26.23 -32.10 25.32
C SER A 12 25.94 -30.94 24.38
N ILE A 13 24.66 -30.72 24.06
CA ILE A 13 24.20 -29.48 23.47
C ILE A 13 24.11 -28.46 24.60
N GLY A 14 25.03 -27.52 24.58
CA GLY A 14 25.05 -26.38 25.47
C GLY A 14 23.79 -25.53 25.30
N ALA A 15 23.22 -25.12 26.43
CA ALA A 15 22.09 -24.20 26.51
C ALA A 15 22.39 -22.92 25.71
N ALA A 16 21.65 -22.71 24.64
CA ALA A 16 21.65 -21.46 23.92
C ALA A 16 21.10 -20.36 24.85
N GLY A 17 21.98 -19.48 25.23
CA GLY A 17 21.65 -18.31 26.04
C GLY A 17 20.52 -17.52 25.39
N THR A 18 19.52 -17.17 26.19
CA THR A 18 18.53 -16.16 25.92
C THR A 18 19.25 -14.86 25.60
N ALA A 19 19.34 -14.52 24.32
CA ALA A 19 19.79 -13.20 23.88
C ALA A 19 18.74 -12.20 24.36
N THR A 20 19.02 -11.55 25.46
CA THR A 20 18.32 -10.33 25.90
C THR A 20 18.53 -9.28 24.80
N VAL A 21 17.45 -8.94 24.13
CA VAL A 21 17.38 -7.78 23.24
C VAL A 21 17.76 -6.54 24.08
N PRO A 22 18.78 -5.78 23.70
CA PRO A 22 19.15 -4.60 24.46
C PRO A 22 18.04 -3.55 24.34
N SER A 23 17.25 -3.42 25.36
CA SER A 23 16.34 -2.28 25.56
C SER A 23 17.18 -1.08 26.01
N ASP A 24 17.89 -0.44 25.13
CA ASP A 24 18.27 0.95 25.30
C ASP A 24 19.07 1.50 24.10
N ARG A 25 18.39 1.88 23.03
CA ARG A 25 18.88 2.87 22.07
C ARG A 25 17.85 3.99 21.90
N ARG A 26 17.25 4.43 22.99
CA ARG A 26 16.62 5.77 23.05
C ARG A 26 17.72 6.80 23.26
N ARG A 27 18.67 6.92 22.34
CA ARG A 27 19.39 8.19 22.19
C ARG A 27 18.34 9.21 21.79
N GLY A 28 18.15 10.24 22.62
CA GLY A 28 17.16 11.29 22.40
C GLY A 28 17.31 11.88 21.00
N VAL A 29 16.49 11.39 20.07
CA VAL A 29 16.42 11.96 18.72
C VAL A 29 15.92 13.37 18.90
N ARG A 30 16.74 14.36 18.53
CA ARG A 30 16.33 15.77 18.60
C ARG A 30 15.07 15.95 17.77
N PRO A 31 13.99 16.52 18.33
CA PRO A 31 12.77 16.81 17.57
C PRO A 31 13.08 17.51 16.25
N LYS A 32 12.45 17.04 15.18
CA LYS A 32 12.57 17.61 13.84
C LYS A 32 11.24 18.22 13.43
N ARG A 33 11.31 19.26 12.63
CA ARG A 33 10.14 19.83 11.95
C ARG A 33 9.99 19.18 10.60
N LEU A 34 8.89 18.46 10.38
CA LEU A 34 8.59 17.71 9.16
C LEU A 34 7.40 18.36 8.45
N ALA A 35 7.51 18.58 7.16
CA ALA A 35 6.40 19.09 6.36
C ALA A 35 6.06 18.09 5.25
N PHE A 36 4.83 17.59 5.27
CA PHE A 36 4.27 16.78 4.19
C PHE A 36 3.53 17.70 3.22
N LEU A 37 3.76 17.52 1.95
CA LEU A 37 2.99 18.09 0.86
C LEU A 37 2.24 16.95 0.20
N ALA A 38 0.93 16.89 0.35
CA ALA A 38 0.13 15.78 -0.17
C ALA A 38 -1.12 16.27 -0.87
N TRP A 39 -1.64 15.46 -1.78
CA TRP A 39 -2.81 15.85 -2.58
C TRP A 39 -4.04 16.13 -1.74
N ARG A 40 -4.26 15.36 -0.64
CA ARG A 40 -5.45 15.47 0.22
C ARG A 40 -5.24 14.83 1.58
N ASP A 41 -6.12 15.19 2.53
CA ASP A 41 -6.20 14.54 3.82
C ASP A 41 -7.00 13.23 3.76
N LEU A 42 -6.86 12.40 4.78
CA LEU A 42 -7.64 11.16 4.94
C LEU A 42 -9.15 11.42 5.07
N ALA A 43 -9.58 12.60 5.54
CA ALA A 43 -10.98 13.03 5.56
C ALA A 43 -11.60 13.25 4.17
N HIS A 44 -10.80 13.32 3.12
CA HIS A 44 -11.31 13.56 1.78
C HIS A 44 -12.17 12.36 1.31
N PRO A 45 -13.35 12.59 0.67
CA PRO A 45 -14.26 11.49 0.26
C PRO A 45 -13.63 10.45 -0.67
N GLN A 46 -12.57 10.81 -1.38
CA GLN A 46 -11.83 9.91 -2.27
C GLN A 46 -10.49 9.44 -1.68
N ALA A 47 -10.28 9.57 -0.37
CA ALA A 47 -9.08 9.07 0.28
C ALA A 47 -8.90 7.56 0.06
N GLY A 48 -7.66 7.10 0.07
CA GLY A 48 -7.31 5.70 -0.14
C GLY A 48 -6.00 5.35 0.56
N GLY A 49 -5.30 4.33 0.07
CA GLY A 49 -4.07 3.82 0.70
C GLY A 49 -2.97 4.88 0.85
N SER A 50 -2.83 5.78 -0.12
CA SER A 50 -1.83 6.85 -0.03
C SER A 50 -2.07 7.79 1.14
N GLU A 51 -3.31 8.18 1.39
CA GLU A 51 -3.69 9.06 2.48
C GLU A 51 -3.55 8.34 3.83
N ILE A 52 -3.86 7.04 3.88
CA ILE A 52 -3.63 6.19 5.07
C ILE A 52 -2.12 6.16 5.41
N LEU A 53 -1.26 5.90 4.45
CA LEU A 53 0.19 5.89 4.68
C LEU A 53 0.67 7.22 5.24
N ILE A 54 0.29 8.35 4.63
CA ILE A 54 0.70 9.68 5.07
C ILE A 54 0.25 9.94 6.50
N ASP A 55 -1.01 9.67 6.82
CA ASP A 55 -1.56 9.84 8.17
C ASP A 55 -0.81 8.97 9.20
N ARG A 56 -0.53 7.71 8.89
CA ARG A 56 0.21 6.80 9.77
C ARG A 56 1.65 7.26 10.01
N LEU A 57 2.35 7.72 8.98
CA LEU A 57 3.71 8.25 9.11
C LEU A 57 3.72 9.57 9.92
N ALA A 58 2.80 10.48 9.63
CA ALA A 58 2.67 11.76 10.31
C ALA A 58 2.31 11.58 11.80
N THR A 59 1.30 10.77 12.10
CA THR A 59 0.89 10.41 13.47
C THR A 59 2.03 9.73 14.22
N GLY A 60 2.69 8.74 13.59
CA GLY A 60 3.79 8.03 14.19
C GLY A 60 5.01 8.90 14.47
N ALA A 61 5.31 9.89 13.62
CA ALA A 61 6.37 10.87 13.84
C ALA A 61 5.99 11.85 14.96
N ALA A 62 4.76 12.37 14.99
CA ALA A 62 4.27 13.23 16.04
C ALA A 62 4.30 12.54 17.42
N ALA A 63 3.88 11.27 17.50
CA ALA A 63 3.94 10.47 18.72
C ALA A 63 5.38 10.25 19.24
N ARG A 64 6.40 10.39 18.37
CA ARG A 64 7.82 10.34 18.75
C ARG A 64 8.44 11.72 18.99
N GLY A 65 7.60 12.75 19.10
CA GLY A 65 8.00 14.12 19.49
C GLY A 65 8.48 15.00 18.34
N HIS A 66 8.27 14.61 17.07
CA HIS A 66 8.53 15.48 15.93
C HIS A 66 7.40 16.50 15.74
N ASP A 67 7.72 17.71 15.29
CA ASP A 67 6.74 18.72 14.88
C ASP A 67 6.34 18.47 13.42
N VAL A 68 5.10 18.03 13.21
CA VAL A 68 4.63 17.58 11.88
C VAL A 68 3.53 18.51 11.39
N THR A 69 3.68 18.97 10.13
CA THR A 69 2.66 19.75 9.42
C THR A 69 2.35 19.07 8.08
N LEU A 70 1.09 18.76 7.84
CA LEU A 70 0.56 18.33 6.54
C LEU A 70 -0.06 19.54 5.82
N LEU A 71 0.41 19.83 4.62
CA LEU A 71 -0.16 20.82 3.70
C LEU A 71 -0.84 20.04 2.56
N CYS A 72 -2.15 20.12 2.43
CA CYS A 72 -2.91 19.34 1.45
C CYS A 72 -4.17 20.07 0.96
N GLY A 73 -4.80 19.53 -0.09
CA GLY A 73 -6.14 19.96 -0.49
C GLY A 73 -7.20 19.46 0.49
N GLY A 74 -8.20 20.32 0.79
CA GLY A 74 -9.31 19.99 1.68
C GLY A 74 -10.37 19.07 1.06
N PRO A 75 -11.33 18.57 1.87
CA PRO A 75 -11.54 18.86 3.28
C PRO A 75 -10.47 18.24 4.19
N VAL A 76 -10.28 18.82 5.38
CA VAL A 76 -9.33 18.40 6.40
C VAL A 76 -10.03 18.23 7.76
N GLU A 77 -9.47 17.36 8.61
CA GLU A 77 -9.93 17.13 9.98
C GLU A 77 -8.78 17.32 10.98
N ASP A 78 -9.13 17.46 12.26
CA ASP A 78 -8.16 17.50 13.36
C ASP A 78 -7.43 16.17 13.49
N ARG A 79 -6.09 16.25 13.59
CA ARG A 79 -5.17 15.13 13.70
C ARG A 79 -4.20 15.34 14.87
N PRO A 80 -3.49 14.29 15.33
CA PRO A 80 -2.41 14.43 16.32
C PRO A 80 -1.23 15.29 15.84
N TYR A 81 -1.30 15.81 14.64
CA TYR A 81 -0.34 16.71 13.99
C TYR A 81 -1.11 17.83 13.28
N ARG A 82 -0.39 18.90 12.90
CA ARG A 82 -1.02 20.06 12.25
C ARG A 82 -1.41 19.73 10.81
N VAL A 83 -2.66 19.97 10.44
CA VAL A 83 -3.15 19.89 9.07
C VAL A 83 -3.57 21.28 8.59
N VAL A 84 -3.25 21.61 7.35
CA VAL A 84 -3.57 22.91 6.72
C VAL A 84 -4.14 22.68 5.33
N ASP A 85 -5.39 23.09 5.13
CA ASP A 85 -5.98 23.16 3.79
C ASP A 85 -5.32 24.29 2.98
N ILE A 86 -4.71 23.93 1.87
CA ILE A 86 -4.05 24.85 0.95
C ILE A 86 -4.79 25.05 -0.37
N GLY A 87 -5.99 24.51 -0.50
CA GLY A 87 -6.89 24.75 -1.62
C GLY A 87 -7.40 23.50 -2.33
N GLY A 88 -8.08 23.70 -3.43
CA GLY A 88 -8.69 22.61 -4.22
C GLY A 88 -7.69 21.81 -5.05
N THR A 89 -8.19 20.81 -5.77
CA THR A 89 -7.47 19.75 -6.47
C THR A 89 -6.22 20.20 -7.25
N TYR A 90 -6.27 21.33 -7.93
CA TYR A 90 -5.12 21.82 -8.72
C TYR A 90 -4.53 23.13 -8.18
N SER A 91 -5.34 23.99 -7.55
CA SER A 91 -4.87 25.28 -7.02
C SER A 91 -3.85 25.13 -5.88
N GLN A 92 -3.88 24.00 -5.16
CA GLN A 92 -2.93 23.68 -4.09
C GLN A 92 -1.47 23.66 -4.57
N TYR A 93 -1.18 23.20 -5.79
CA TYR A 93 0.18 23.18 -6.35
C TYR A 93 0.75 24.60 -6.50
N LEU A 94 -0.06 25.58 -6.92
CA LEU A 94 0.35 26.98 -7.01
C LEU A 94 0.45 27.65 -5.63
N ARG A 95 -0.36 27.23 -4.69
CA ARG A 95 -0.39 27.80 -3.32
C ARG A 95 0.64 27.18 -2.38
N ALA A 96 1.15 25.99 -2.69
CA ALA A 96 2.08 25.25 -1.84
C ALA A 96 3.31 26.08 -1.40
N PRO A 97 4.02 26.83 -2.27
CA PRO A 97 5.17 27.61 -1.85
C PRO A 97 4.82 28.68 -0.81
N VAL A 98 3.72 29.41 -1.01
CA VAL A 98 3.27 30.45 -0.07
C VAL A 98 2.76 29.84 1.23
N SER A 99 2.03 28.74 1.15
CA SER A 99 1.51 28.02 2.33
C SER A 99 2.65 27.42 3.14
N TYR A 100 3.67 26.86 2.50
CA TYR A 100 4.88 26.40 3.16
C TYR A 100 5.56 27.54 3.94
N LEU A 101 5.74 28.71 3.33
CA LEU A 101 6.35 29.87 3.99
C LEU A 101 5.56 30.34 5.22
N ARG A 102 4.23 30.22 5.17
CA ARG A 102 3.35 30.65 6.28
C ARG A 102 3.26 29.64 7.42
N HIS A 103 3.28 28.34 7.10
CA HIS A 103 2.86 27.30 8.03
C HIS A 103 3.94 26.26 8.37
N ALA A 104 4.96 26.10 7.53
CA ALA A 104 6.00 25.09 7.67
C ALA A 104 7.42 25.61 7.38
N HIS A 105 7.60 26.95 7.32
CA HIS A 105 8.90 27.56 7.08
C HIS A 105 9.95 27.03 8.05
N GLY A 106 11.11 26.66 7.51
CA GLY A 106 12.22 26.12 8.30
C GLY A 106 12.01 24.66 8.73
N ALA A 107 11.11 23.90 8.09
CA ALA A 107 11.08 22.44 8.27
C ALA A 107 12.46 21.83 8.03
N ASP A 108 12.87 20.85 8.84
CA ASP A 108 14.14 20.14 8.67
C ASP A 108 14.10 19.25 7.43
N LEU A 109 12.95 18.65 7.12
CA LEU A 109 12.69 17.83 5.93
C LEU A 109 11.32 18.15 5.34
N VAL A 110 11.22 18.21 4.01
CA VAL A 110 9.95 18.17 3.28
C VAL A 110 9.76 16.80 2.64
N ILE A 111 8.59 16.21 2.84
CA ILE A 111 8.12 15.01 2.18
C ILE A 111 7.13 15.45 1.10
N ASP A 112 7.59 15.38 -0.16
CA ASP A 112 6.81 15.74 -1.34
C ASP A 112 6.14 14.47 -1.88
N VAL A 113 4.82 14.36 -1.66
CA VAL A 113 4.08 13.14 -2.01
C VAL A 113 3.63 13.21 -3.45
N GLU A 114 4.16 12.32 -4.26
CA GLU A 114 3.83 12.21 -5.66
C GLU A 114 2.63 11.26 -5.85
N ASN A 115 1.54 11.82 -6.37
CA ASN A 115 0.32 11.13 -6.80
C ASN A 115 -0.01 11.49 -8.27
N GLY A 116 0.98 11.41 -9.16
CA GLY A 116 0.96 11.79 -10.56
C GLY A 116 1.65 13.14 -10.82
N ILE A 117 1.46 14.14 -9.97
CA ILE A 117 2.16 15.43 -10.07
C ILE A 117 2.81 15.73 -8.72
N PRO A 118 4.15 15.80 -8.63
CA PRO A 118 4.83 16.28 -7.45
C PRO A 118 4.66 17.80 -7.29
N TYR A 119 4.87 18.31 -6.08
CA TYR A 119 4.82 19.76 -5.81
C TYR A 119 6.06 20.50 -6.28
N PHE A 120 7.04 19.81 -6.83
CA PHE A 120 8.33 20.38 -7.27
C PHE A 120 9.01 21.22 -6.20
N SER A 121 8.90 20.80 -4.95
CA SER A 121 9.41 21.52 -3.79
C SER A 121 10.92 21.85 -3.85
N PRO A 122 11.81 21.08 -4.52
CA PRO A 122 13.19 21.48 -4.70
C PRO A 122 13.40 22.79 -5.49
N LEU A 123 12.44 23.22 -6.32
CA LEU A 123 12.54 24.46 -7.11
C LEU A 123 12.32 25.73 -6.28
N TRP A 124 11.56 25.65 -5.20
CA TRP A 124 11.18 26.82 -4.40
C TRP A 124 11.57 26.72 -2.92
N ARG A 125 12.16 25.59 -2.51
CA ARG A 125 12.67 25.38 -1.16
C ARG A 125 14.17 25.07 -1.16
N ARG A 126 14.91 25.63 -0.21
CA ARG A 126 16.31 25.25 0.09
C ARG A 126 16.33 24.33 1.31
N GLY A 127 16.84 23.12 1.17
CA GLY A 127 16.96 22.15 2.25
C GLY A 127 16.58 20.73 1.81
N PRO A 128 16.64 19.73 2.71
CA PRO A 128 16.37 18.33 2.37
C PRO A 128 14.92 18.14 1.94
N VAL A 129 14.73 17.43 0.81
CA VAL A 129 13.44 17.01 0.28
C VAL A 129 13.53 15.55 -0.07
N VAL A 130 12.50 14.78 0.26
CA VAL A 130 12.30 13.42 -0.23
C VAL A 130 11.01 13.36 -1.04
N CYS A 131 11.05 12.73 -2.21
CA CYS A 131 9.86 12.44 -3.02
C CYS A 131 9.30 11.08 -2.59
N LEU A 132 8.10 11.05 -2.00
CA LEU A 132 7.40 9.82 -1.67
C LEU A 132 6.54 9.43 -2.87
N VAL A 133 6.81 8.25 -3.44
CA VAL A 133 6.20 7.78 -4.69
C VAL A 133 5.41 6.50 -4.43
N HIS A 134 4.12 6.54 -4.74
CA HIS A 134 3.27 5.35 -4.63
C HIS A 134 3.41 4.44 -5.84
N HIS A 135 3.49 4.97 -7.04
CA HIS A 135 3.79 4.23 -8.26
C HIS A 135 4.12 5.20 -9.39
N VAL A 136 4.77 4.71 -10.43
CA VAL A 136 5.01 5.49 -11.66
C VAL A 136 3.80 5.37 -12.57
N HIS A 137 3.21 6.50 -12.98
CA HIS A 137 1.89 6.57 -13.64
C HIS A 137 1.91 6.33 -15.16
N ARG A 138 2.91 5.66 -15.68
CA ARG A 138 3.18 5.48 -17.12
C ARG A 138 1.91 5.30 -17.98
N ASP A 139 1.09 4.30 -17.65
CA ASP A 139 -0.10 3.96 -18.44
C ASP A 139 -1.35 4.71 -17.96
N GLN A 140 -1.38 5.11 -16.70
CA GLN A 140 -2.54 5.81 -16.09
C GLN A 140 -2.74 7.21 -16.67
N TRP A 141 -1.67 7.90 -17.09
CA TRP A 141 -1.78 9.18 -17.78
C TRP A 141 -2.67 9.10 -19.01
N ARG A 142 -2.51 8.02 -19.81
CA ARG A 142 -3.31 7.80 -21.03
C ARG A 142 -4.73 7.33 -20.75
N MET A 143 -4.97 6.70 -19.60
CA MET A 143 -6.31 6.26 -19.19
C MET A 143 -7.18 7.42 -18.68
N ARG A 144 -6.57 8.49 -18.13
CA ARG A 144 -7.29 9.58 -17.47
C ARG A 144 -7.36 10.88 -18.28
N PHE A 145 -6.39 11.12 -19.17
CA PHE A 145 -6.22 12.42 -19.82
C PHE A 145 -6.08 12.28 -21.34
N ASN A 146 -6.37 13.38 -22.05
CA ASN A 146 -6.10 13.47 -23.48
C ASN A 146 -4.60 13.32 -23.79
N ARG A 147 -4.26 13.05 -25.06
CA ARG A 147 -2.89 12.72 -25.48
C ARG A 147 -1.87 13.80 -25.11
N GLY A 148 -2.22 15.08 -25.16
CA GLY A 148 -1.31 16.18 -24.85
C GLY A 148 -0.98 16.26 -23.36
N VAL A 149 -1.99 16.23 -22.50
CA VAL A 149 -1.83 16.22 -21.04
C VAL A 149 -1.11 14.95 -20.58
N ALA A 150 -1.47 13.80 -21.15
CA ALA A 150 -0.81 12.54 -20.84
C ALA A 150 0.69 12.55 -21.20
N ALA A 151 1.05 13.13 -22.35
CA ALA A 151 2.45 13.27 -22.77
C ALA A 151 3.24 14.22 -21.86
N ALA A 152 2.63 15.34 -21.45
CA ALA A 152 3.23 16.29 -20.52
C ALA A 152 3.43 15.67 -19.13
N GLY A 153 2.43 14.97 -18.59
CA GLY A 153 2.52 14.25 -17.32
C GLY A 153 3.61 13.18 -17.33
N TRP A 154 3.65 12.37 -18.39
CA TRP A 154 4.69 11.38 -18.57
C TRP A 154 6.10 11.97 -18.70
N TRP A 155 6.25 13.08 -19.44
CA TRP A 155 7.53 13.79 -19.53
C TRP A 155 7.98 14.31 -18.16
N MET A 156 7.05 14.80 -17.37
CA MET A 156 7.29 15.32 -16.03
C MET A 156 7.80 14.22 -15.09
N GLU A 157 7.14 13.06 -15.01
CA GLU A 157 7.59 11.91 -14.23
C GLU A 157 8.93 11.36 -14.72
N ARG A 158 9.06 11.14 -16.02
CA ARG A 158 10.24 10.49 -16.61
C ARG A 158 11.48 11.39 -16.63
N SER A 159 11.31 12.69 -16.81
CA SER A 159 12.42 13.59 -17.13
C SER A 159 12.69 14.65 -16.08
N ALA A 160 11.65 15.27 -15.51
CA ALA A 160 11.83 16.35 -14.54
C ALA A 160 12.06 15.77 -13.13
N MET A 161 11.22 14.85 -12.68
CA MET A 161 11.28 14.29 -11.33
C MET A 161 12.65 13.65 -11.00
N PRO A 162 13.24 12.76 -11.82
CA PRO A 162 14.54 12.14 -11.50
C PRO A 162 15.71 13.13 -11.41
N ARG A 163 15.58 14.32 -12.03
CA ARG A 163 16.61 15.37 -12.01
C ARG A 163 16.48 16.34 -10.87
N LEU A 164 15.25 16.53 -10.37
CA LEU A 164 14.95 17.54 -9.36
C LEU A 164 15.08 17.02 -7.93
N TYR A 165 14.78 15.74 -7.70
CA TYR A 165 14.81 15.16 -6.37
C TYR A 165 16.08 14.32 -6.16
N ASP A 166 16.77 14.58 -5.05
CA ASP A 166 17.98 13.83 -4.68
C ASP A 166 17.67 12.52 -3.95
N SER A 167 16.47 12.40 -3.37
CA SER A 167 16.06 11.25 -2.56
C SER A 167 14.62 10.86 -2.85
N PHE A 168 14.38 9.55 -2.94
CA PHE A 168 13.08 8.96 -3.20
C PHE A 168 12.71 7.92 -2.15
N LEU A 169 11.44 7.91 -1.78
CA LEU A 169 10.84 6.92 -0.91
C LEU A 169 9.78 6.15 -1.70
N ALA A 170 10.06 4.91 -2.04
CA ALA A 170 9.16 4.04 -2.80
C ALA A 170 8.38 3.15 -1.84
N VAL A 171 7.07 3.03 -2.02
CA VAL A 171 6.21 2.23 -1.13
C VAL A 171 6.36 0.72 -1.34
N SER A 172 7.00 0.30 -2.44
CA SER A 172 7.21 -1.11 -2.75
C SER A 172 8.46 -1.36 -3.59
N PRO A 173 8.97 -2.61 -3.65
CA PRO A 173 9.99 -3.01 -4.59
C PRO A 173 9.62 -2.74 -6.06
N SER A 174 8.36 -3.01 -6.46
CA SER A 174 7.89 -2.69 -7.82
C SER A 174 7.92 -1.19 -8.11
N THR A 175 7.56 -0.34 -7.15
CA THR A 175 7.68 1.12 -7.29
C THR A 175 9.15 1.54 -7.41
N ALA A 176 10.05 0.92 -6.64
CA ALA A 176 11.49 1.20 -6.76
C ALA A 176 12.05 0.80 -8.14
N ILE A 177 11.62 -0.32 -8.70
CA ILE A 177 11.97 -0.75 -10.07
C ILE A 177 11.44 0.27 -11.07
N GLY A 178 10.17 0.69 -10.97
CA GLY A 178 9.59 1.70 -11.84
C GLY A 178 10.35 3.03 -11.81
N LEU A 179 10.82 3.47 -10.64
CA LEU A 179 11.69 4.64 -10.50
C LEU A 179 13.04 4.46 -11.21
N GLN A 180 13.65 3.29 -11.11
CA GLN A 180 14.90 2.99 -11.83
C GLN A 180 14.70 2.99 -13.35
N GLU A 181 13.58 2.45 -13.84
CA GLU A 181 13.22 2.46 -15.28
C GLU A 181 13.08 3.88 -15.85
N ILE A 182 12.68 4.86 -15.03
CA ILE A 182 12.64 6.27 -15.44
C ILE A 182 13.94 7.03 -15.17
N GLY A 183 15.01 6.32 -14.75
CA GLY A 183 16.36 6.85 -14.63
C GLY A 183 16.77 7.36 -13.25
N VAL A 184 16.01 7.02 -12.18
CA VAL A 184 16.44 7.31 -10.81
C VAL A 184 17.50 6.28 -10.37
N PRO A 185 18.70 6.70 -9.95
CA PRO A 185 19.72 5.79 -9.45
C PRO A 185 19.26 5.03 -8.20
N ALA A 186 19.53 3.74 -8.12
CA ALA A 186 19.12 2.89 -6.99
C ALA A 186 19.55 3.44 -5.62
N GLN A 187 20.71 4.11 -5.55
CA GLN A 187 21.24 4.70 -4.32
C GLN A 187 20.39 5.86 -3.77
N ARG A 188 19.56 6.48 -4.62
CA ARG A 188 18.63 7.55 -4.22
C ARG A 188 17.27 7.02 -3.78
N ILE A 189 17.03 5.71 -3.90
CA ILE A 189 15.74 5.09 -3.60
C ILE A 189 15.83 4.31 -2.30
N ARG A 190 14.89 4.58 -1.38
CA ARG A 190 14.62 3.75 -0.21
C ARG A 190 13.24 3.14 -0.36
N VAL A 191 13.10 1.87 0.01
CA VAL A 191 11.79 1.20 0.02
C VAL A 191 11.19 1.31 1.42
N LEU A 192 9.96 1.78 1.49
CA LEU A 192 9.14 1.89 2.69
C LEU A 192 7.87 1.06 2.51
N PRO A 193 7.84 -0.20 2.91
CA PRO A 193 6.61 -0.99 2.87
C PRO A 193 5.55 -0.39 3.79
N GLU A 194 4.31 -0.34 3.32
CA GLU A 194 3.19 0.09 4.15
C GLU A 194 2.88 -0.96 5.22
N GLY A 195 2.50 -0.51 6.40
CA GLY A 195 2.03 -1.37 7.46
C GLY A 195 0.58 -1.82 7.23
N VAL A 196 0.14 -2.77 8.02
CA VAL A 196 -1.24 -3.22 8.10
C VAL A 196 -1.64 -3.41 9.56
N ASP A 197 -2.90 -3.12 9.87
CA ASP A 197 -3.46 -3.42 11.18
C ASP A 197 -3.84 -4.91 11.25
N MET A 198 -3.41 -5.58 12.31
CA MET A 198 -3.72 -7.00 12.51
C MET A 198 -5.03 -7.12 13.28
N PRO A 199 -6.09 -7.74 12.70
CA PRO A 199 -7.32 -7.99 13.45
C PRO A 199 -7.07 -8.96 14.61
N ASP A 200 -7.77 -8.75 15.71
CA ASP A 200 -7.66 -9.59 16.92
C ASP A 200 -7.95 -11.06 16.65
N ARG A 201 -8.85 -11.33 15.71
CA ARG A 201 -9.28 -12.68 15.34
C ARG A 201 -8.99 -12.95 13.85
N PRO A 202 -8.56 -14.16 13.51
CA PRO A 202 -8.43 -14.55 12.11
C PRO A 202 -9.80 -14.68 11.43
N ALA A 203 -9.79 -14.90 10.12
CA ALA A 203 -10.97 -15.18 9.34
C ALA A 203 -11.73 -16.41 9.85
N GLU A 204 -13.04 -16.31 9.84
CA GLU A 204 -14.00 -17.38 10.06
C GLU A 204 -14.87 -17.48 8.79
N PRO A 205 -14.37 -18.18 7.74
CA PRO A 205 -15.04 -18.19 6.44
C PRO A 205 -16.48 -18.67 6.55
N ALA A 206 -17.39 -17.97 5.86
CA ALA A 206 -18.81 -18.32 5.79
C ALA A 206 -19.02 -19.78 5.35
N GLY A 207 -20.14 -20.38 5.73
CA GLY A 207 -20.52 -21.73 5.30
C GLY A 207 -20.72 -21.80 3.79
N ASP A 208 -21.38 -20.80 3.21
CA ASP A 208 -21.56 -20.66 1.78
C ASP A 208 -20.41 -19.88 1.12
N PRO A 209 -20.09 -20.16 -0.16
CA PRO A 209 -19.02 -19.46 -0.88
C PRO A 209 -19.24 -17.94 -0.88
N ARG A 210 -18.29 -17.21 -0.28
CA ARG A 210 -18.29 -15.75 -0.23
C ARG A 210 -16.95 -15.21 -0.70
N PHE A 211 -16.98 -14.41 -1.76
CA PHE A 211 -15.80 -13.84 -2.39
C PHE A 211 -15.86 -12.32 -2.26
N LEU A 212 -14.71 -11.68 -2.09
CA LEU A 212 -14.65 -10.26 -1.80
C LEU A 212 -13.79 -9.52 -2.84
N VAL A 213 -14.29 -8.39 -3.31
CA VAL A 213 -13.53 -7.35 -3.98
C VAL A 213 -13.51 -6.13 -3.05
N LEU A 214 -12.32 -5.57 -2.81
CA LEU A 214 -12.14 -4.43 -1.94
C LEU A 214 -11.29 -3.36 -2.62
N GLY A 215 -11.80 -2.12 -2.66
CA GLY A 215 -11.06 -0.98 -3.15
C GLY A 215 -11.88 0.03 -3.95
N ARG A 216 -11.23 1.08 -4.43
CA ARG A 216 -11.90 2.10 -5.25
C ARG A 216 -12.34 1.54 -6.60
N LEU A 217 -13.55 1.91 -7.05
CA LEU A 217 -14.09 1.49 -8.35
C LEU A 217 -13.58 2.44 -9.45
N VAL A 218 -12.36 2.17 -9.92
CA VAL A 218 -11.63 2.95 -10.94
C VAL A 218 -11.02 2.02 -12.00
N PRO A 219 -10.76 2.50 -13.24
CA PRO A 219 -10.39 1.64 -14.37
C PRO A 219 -9.23 0.69 -14.13
N HIS A 220 -8.16 1.15 -13.48
CA HIS A 220 -6.98 0.31 -13.25
C HIS A 220 -7.19 -0.82 -12.23
N LYS A 221 -8.29 -0.78 -11.44
CA LYS A 221 -8.65 -1.87 -10.53
C LYS A 221 -9.35 -3.05 -11.23
N ARG A 222 -9.80 -2.84 -12.47
CA ARG A 222 -10.36 -3.87 -13.34
C ARG A 222 -11.43 -4.72 -12.67
N VAL A 223 -12.36 -4.09 -11.95
CA VAL A 223 -13.51 -4.81 -11.36
C VAL A 223 -14.38 -5.40 -12.46
N ASP A 224 -14.43 -4.79 -13.65
CA ASP A 224 -15.03 -5.32 -14.88
C ASP A 224 -14.53 -6.75 -15.23
N LEU A 225 -13.22 -6.98 -15.12
CA LEU A 225 -12.61 -8.28 -15.35
C LEU A 225 -13.07 -9.29 -14.30
N VAL A 226 -13.15 -8.87 -13.03
CA VAL A 226 -13.62 -9.76 -11.96
C VAL A 226 -15.09 -10.13 -12.14
N LEU A 227 -15.95 -9.20 -12.59
CA LEU A 227 -17.35 -9.48 -12.89
C LEU A 227 -17.50 -10.49 -14.03
N ARG A 228 -16.78 -10.32 -15.14
CA ARG A 228 -16.79 -11.32 -16.25
C ARG A 228 -16.27 -12.70 -15.80
N ALA A 229 -15.22 -12.72 -14.98
CA ALA A 229 -14.75 -13.98 -14.41
C ALA A 229 -15.81 -14.64 -13.51
N TRP A 230 -16.52 -13.84 -12.69
CA TRP A 230 -17.58 -14.29 -11.81
C TRP A 230 -18.75 -14.95 -12.58
N GLU A 231 -19.16 -14.42 -13.71
CA GLU A 231 -20.19 -15.02 -14.56
C GLU A 231 -19.84 -16.46 -14.96
N ARG A 232 -18.57 -16.76 -15.12
CA ARG A 232 -18.05 -18.08 -15.50
C ARG A 232 -17.82 -19.00 -14.28
N VAL A 233 -17.54 -18.43 -13.13
CA VAL A 233 -17.27 -19.14 -11.87
C VAL A 233 -18.57 -19.53 -11.18
N ARG A 234 -19.51 -18.59 -11.04
CA ARG A 234 -20.73 -18.77 -10.26
C ARG A 234 -21.55 -20.02 -10.62
N PRO A 235 -21.79 -20.36 -11.89
CA PRO A 235 -22.56 -21.56 -12.23
C PRO A 235 -21.98 -22.87 -11.70
N ARG A 236 -20.68 -22.89 -11.39
CA ARG A 236 -19.97 -24.07 -10.90
C ARG A 236 -19.80 -24.09 -9.39
N VAL A 237 -19.66 -22.91 -8.78
CA VAL A 237 -19.28 -22.75 -7.38
C VAL A 237 -20.46 -22.30 -6.52
N GLY A 238 -21.39 -21.53 -7.12
CA GLY A 238 -22.46 -20.86 -6.36
C GLY A 238 -21.94 -19.67 -5.54
N GLY A 239 -22.70 -19.25 -4.54
CA GLY A 239 -22.30 -18.23 -3.58
C GLY A 239 -22.47 -16.79 -4.05
N THR A 240 -21.76 -15.89 -3.39
CA THR A 240 -21.88 -14.44 -3.53
C THR A 240 -20.52 -13.77 -3.74
N LEU A 241 -20.47 -12.81 -4.66
CA LEU A 241 -19.36 -11.87 -4.84
C LEU A 241 -19.75 -10.53 -4.23
N VAL A 242 -19.07 -10.15 -3.15
CA VAL A 242 -19.29 -8.88 -2.44
C VAL A 242 -18.25 -7.87 -2.93
N ILE A 243 -18.72 -6.68 -3.30
CA ILE A 243 -17.89 -5.59 -3.77
C ILE A 243 -18.00 -4.42 -2.78
N ILE A 244 -16.87 -4.14 -2.11
CA ILE A 244 -16.75 -3.03 -1.16
C ILE A 244 -15.90 -1.94 -1.76
N GLY A 245 -16.46 -0.75 -1.81
CA GLY A 245 -15.83 0.46 -2.29
C GLY A 245 -16.73 1.28 -3.17
N ASP A 246 -16.23 2.42 -3.60
CA ASP A 246 -16.93 3.38 -4.42
C ASP A 246 -15.99 4.00 -5.45
N GLY A 247 -16.54 4.64 -6.48
CA GLY A 247 -15.76 5.29 -7.50
C GLY A 247 -16.55 5.59 -8.77
N PRO A 248 -15.93 6.26 -9.74
CA PRO A 248 -16.61 6.70 -10.97
C PRO A 248 -17.13 5.55 -11.85
N GLU A 249 -16.63 4.33 -11.66
CA GLU A 249 -17.11 3.17 -12.43
C GLU A 249 -18.30 2.45 -11.80
N ARG A 250 -18.76 2.86 -10.61
CA ARG A 250 -19.79 2.14 -9.85
C ARG A 250 -21.03 1.87 -10.68
N GLU A 251 -21.65 2.89 -11.26
CA GLU A 251 -22.87 2.76 -12.05
C GLU A 251 -22.70 1.79 -13.24
N SER A 252 -21.58 1.91 -13.95
CA SER A 252 -21.25 1.04 -15.07
C SER A 252 -21.03 -0.42 -14.63
N LEU A 253 -20.40 -0.64 -13.47
CA LEU A 253 -20.15 -1.99 -12.93
C LEU A 253 -21.44 -2.62 -12.38
N GLU A 254 -22.31 -1.85 -11.73
CA GLU A 254 -23.63 -2.32 -11.29
C GLU A 254 -24.49 -2.75 -12.48
N ALA A 255 -24.43 -2.01 -13.61
CA ALA A 255 -25.14 -2.38 -14.84
C ALA A 255 -24.59 -3.65 -15.52
N GLN A 256 -23.33 -4.00 -15.28
CA GLN A 256 -22.69 -5.22 -15.78
C GLN A 256 -22.86 -6.42 -14.84
N ALA A 257 -23.27 -6.17 -13.60
CA ALA A 257 -23.31 -7.20 -12.58
C ALA A 257 -24.40 -8.26 -12.86
N GLY A 258 -23.97 -9.51 -12.87
CA GLY A 258 -24.84 -10.67 -12.97
C GLY A 258 -25.38 -11.13 -11.61
N PRO A 259 -26.12 -12.26 -11.57
CA PRO A 259 -26.65 -12.81 -10.32
C PRO A 259 -25.57 -13.09 -9.27
N GLY A 260 -25.91 -12.88 -8.00
CA GLY A 260 -25.04 -13.15 -6.86
C GLY A 260 -23.88 -12.14 -6.68
N VAL A 261 -24.03 -10.93 -7.24
CA VAL A 261 -23.13 -9.80 -6.97
C VAL A 261 -23.82 -8.82 -6.04
N GLU A 262 -23.13 -8.40 -4.99
CA GLU A 262 -23.59 -7.43 -4.00
C GLU A 262 -22.63 -6.25 -3.91
N PHE A 263 -23.12 -5.02 -4.18
CA PHE A 263 -22.34 -3.79 -4.00
C PHE A 263 -22.72 -3.13 -2.68
N LEU A 264 -21.78 -3.10 -1.73
CA LEU A 264 -22.00 -2.48 -0.43
C LEU A 264 -21.61 -0.99 -0.38
N GLY A 265 -20.94 -0.48 -1.42
CA GLY A 265 -20.42 0.88 -1.42
C GLY A 265 -19.30 1.05 -0.39
N LYS A 266 -19.16 2.29 0.12
CA LYS A 266 -18.26 2.55 1.25
C LYS A 266 -18.91 2.04 2.53
N VAL A 267 -18.15 1.25 3.28
CA VAL A 267 -18.58 0.69 4.56
C VAL A 267 -17.70 1.20 5.70
N SER A 268 -18.14 1.03 6.93
CA SER A 268 -17.32 1.27 8.12
C SER A 268 -16.18 0.26 8.23
N GLU A 269 -15.13 0.59 8.96
CA GLU A 269 -14.01 -0.35 9.22
C GLU A 269 -14.50 -1.64 9.87
N ALA A 270 -15.45 -1.56 10.81
CA ALA A 270 -16.04 -2.74 11.46
C ALA A 270 -16.79 -3.64 10.46
N GLN A 271 -17.50 -3.05 9.50
CA GLN A 271 -18.18 -3.82 8.45
C GLN A 271 -17.19 -4.39 7.46
N LYS A 272 -16.15 -3.65 7.07
CA LYS A 272 -15.06 -4.15 6.22
C LYS A 272 -14.38 -5.35 6.87
N GLU A 273 -14.06 -5.26 8.16
CA GLU A 273 -13.47 -6.38 8.90
C GLU A 273 -14.39 -7.58 8.96
N HIS A 274 -15.69 -7.36 9.18
CA HIS A 274 -16.71 -8.42 9.17
C HIS A 274 -16.73 -9.15 7.82
N GLU A 275 -16.79 -8.43 6.71
CA GLU A 275 -16.81 -9.02 5.37
C GLU A 275 -15.50 -9.75 5.04
N LEU A 276 -14.36 -9.18 5.41
CA LEU A 276 -13.06 -9.84 5.27
C LEU A 276 -13.03 -11.17 6.04
N ARG A 277 -13.54 -11.18 7.28
CA ARG A 277 -13.52 -12.41 8.08
C ARG A 277 -14.38 -13.53 7.50
N GLN A 278 -15.45 -13.22 6.80
CA GLN A 278 -16.33 -14.20 6.16
C GLN A 278 -15.87 -14.64 4.77
N ALA A 279 -14.96 -13.92 4.16
CA ALA A 279 -14.54 -14.19 2.81
C ALA A 279 -13.73 -15.50 2.68
N TRP A 280 -13.99 -16.26 1.62
CA TRP A 280 -13.18 -17.40 1.21
C TRP A 280 -11.92 -16.95 0.48
N LEU A 281 -12.04 -15.92 -0.34
CA LEU A 281 -10.95 -15.31 -1.12
C LEU A 281 -11.20 -13.81 -1.25
N LEU A 282 -10.12 -13.04 -1.26
CA LEU A 282 -10.11 -11.71 -1.88
C LEU A 282 -9.74 -11.87 -3.35
N VAL A 283 -10.59 -11.40 -4.26
CA VAL A 283 -10.33 -11.43 -5.71
C VAL A 283 -9.94 -10.04 -6.19
N HIS A 284 -8.83 -9.94 -6.94
CA HIS A 284 -8.24 -8.65 -7.28
C HIS A 284 -7.79 -8.59 -8.73
N GLY A 285 -8.41 -7.70 -9.52
CA GLY A 285 -8.18 -7.57 -10.95
C GLY A 285 -7.17 -6.50 -11.37
N ALA A 286 -6.60 -5.75 -10.42
CA ALA A 286 -5.81 -4.56 -10.74
C ALA A 286 -4.63 -4.84 -11.67
N THR A 287 -4.41 -3.90 -12.62
CA THR A 287 -3.24 -3.92 -13.51
C THR A 287 -2.02 -3.26 -12.87
N HIS A 288 -2.21 -2.54 -11.77
CA HIS A 288 -1.15 -1.84 -11.06
C HIS A 288 -1.58 -1.46 -9.64
N GLU A 289 -0.68 -1.64 -8.69
CA GLU A 289 -0.79 -1.19 -7.31
C GLU A 289 0.49 -0.47 -6.87
N GLY A 290 0.38 0.41 -5.87
CA GLY A 290 1.56 0.91 -5.17
C GLY A 290 2.17 -0.18 -4.30
N TRP A 291 1.40 -0.62 -3.31
CA TRP A 291 1.75 -1.70 -2.38
C TRP A 291 0.69 -2.80 -2.35
N GLY A 292 -0.58 -2.46 -2.58
CA GLY A 292 -1.68 -3.39 -2.44
C GLY A 292 -2.18 -3.52 -0.99
N LEU A 293 -2.42 -2.40 -0.32
CA LEU A 293 -2.87 -2.38 1.07
C LEU A 293 -4.07 -3.30 1.31
N VAL A 294 -5.06 -3.32 0.41
CA VAL A 294 -6.23 -4.21 0.52
C VAL A 294 -5.89 -5.70 0.48
N LEU A 295 -4.82 -6.08 -0.24
CA LEU A 295 -4.30 -7.44 -0.26
C LEU A 295 -3.63 -7.80 1.08
N MET A 296 -2.95 -6.83 1.68
CA MET A 296 -2.35 -6.99 2.99
C MET A 296 -3.39 -7.01 4.11
N GLU A 297 -4.49 -6.24 3.98
CA GLU A 297 -5.64 -6.30 4.90
C GLU A 297 -6.31 -7.68 4.86
N ALA A 298 -6.53 -8.24 3.68
CA ALA A 298 -7.02 -9.61 3.53
C ALA A 298 -6.04 -10.63 4.11
N ALA A 299 -4.75 -10.48 3.84
CA ALA A 299 -3.71 -11.32 4.42
C ALA A 299 -3.68 -11.24 5.95
N ALA A 300 -3.81 -10.05 6.54
CA ALA A 300 -3.87 -9.84 7.98
C ALA A 300 -5.09 -10.53 8.61
N ALA A 301 -6.21 -10.56 7.91
CA ALA A 301 -7.40 -11.33 8.31
C ALA A 301 -7.21 -12.86 8.14
N GLY A 302 -6.21 -13.31 7.38
CA GLY A 302 -6.02 -14.73 7.05
C GLY A 302 -6.82 -15.17 5.82
N VAL A 303 -7.22 -14.22 4.98
CA VAL A 303 -7.94 -14.46 3.72
C VAL A 303 -6.91 -14.48 2.58
N PRO A 304 -6.78 -15.59 1.84
CA PRO A 304 -5.87 -15.64 0.73
C PRO A 304 -6.37 -14.81 -0.46
N ALA A 305 -5.43 -14.21 -1.19
CA ALA A 305 -5.75 -13.46 -2.40
C ALA A 305 -5.70 -14.35 -3.65
N LEU A 306 -6.64 -14.12 -4.56
CA LEU A 306 -6.56 -14.54 -5.95
C LEU A 306 -6.50 -13.28 -6.81
N ALA A 307 -5.38 -13.02 -7.49
CA ALA A 307 -5.14 -11.74 -8.11
C ALA A 307 -4.48 -11.85 -9.50
N MET A 308 -4.72 -10.85 -10.35
CA MET A 308 -3.92 -10.67 -11.55
C MET A 308 -2.47 -10.32 -11.15
N ASP A 309 -1.49 -10.92 -11.86
CA ASP A 309 -0.08 -10.63 -11.61
C ASP A 309 0.29 -9.25 -12.18
N ALA A 310 0.50 -8.30 -11.29
CA ALA A 310 0.79 -6.92 -11.63
C ALA A 310 1.82 -6.31 -10.65
N PRO A 311 2.54 -5.24 -11.07
CA PRO A 311 3.40 -4.48 -10.17
C PRO A 311 2.64 -4.03 -8.92
N GLY A 312 3.29 -4.15 -7.75
CA GLY A 312 2.70 -3.91 -6.43
C GLY A 312 1.84 -5.07 -5.91
N VAL A 313 1.03 -5.72 -6.75
CA VAL A 313 0.28 -6.93 -6.37
C VAL A 313 1.24 -8.07 -6.02
N ARG A 314 2.28 -8.30 -6.83
CA ARG A 314 3.31 -9.33 -6.59
C ARG A 314 4.22 -9.02 -5.40
N ASP A 315 4.23 -7.78 -4.93
CA ASP A 315 4.94 -7.41 -3.72
C ASP A 315 4.14 -7.79 -2.46
N ALA A 316 2.80 -7.69 -2.52
CA ALA A 316 1.91 -8.08 -1.44
C ALA A 316 1.67 -9.60 -1.39
N VAL A 317 1.50 -10.25 -2.54
CA VAL A 317 1.12 -11.67 -2.67
C VAL A 317 2.29 -12.52 -3.14
N MET A 318 2.67 -13.52 -2.36
CA MET A 318 3.62 -14.56 -2.77
C MET A 318 2.85 -15.70 -3.44
N HIS A 319 2.99 -15.82 -4.79
CA HIS A 319 2.31 -16.86 -5.56
C HIS A 319 2.51 -18.26 -4.99
N GLY A 320 1.41 -19.01 -4.84
CA GLY A 320 1.40 -20.37 -4.32
C GLY A 320 1.67 -20.50 -2.81
N ARG A 321 1.94 -19.39 -2.11
CA ARG A 321 2.24 -19.37 -0.67
C ARG A 321 1.27 -18.53 0.15
N THR A 322 1.01 -17.28 -0.25
CA THR A 322 0.08 -16.39 0.49
C THR A 322 -1.15 -16.04 -0.35
N GLY A 323 -1.24 -16.57 -1.55
CA GLY A 323 -2.30 -16.38 -2.51
C GLY A 323 -1.89 -16.95 -3.86
N VAL A 324 -2.71 -16.70 -4.87
CA VAL A 324 -2.47 -17.13 -6.24
C VAL A 324 -2.46 -15.92 -7.16
N LEU A 325 -1.39 -15.77 -7.94
CA LEU A 325 -1.26 -14.78 -9.01
C LEU A 325 -1.55 -15.46 -10.35
N THR A 326 -2.23 -14.75 -11.23
CA THR A 326 -2.64 -15.22 -12.56
C THR A 326 -2.33 -14.20 -13.64
N GLU A 327 -1.97 -14.64 -14.84
CA GLU A 327 -1.62 -13.76 -15.95
C GLU A 327 -2.80 -13.46 -16.89
N THR A 328 -3.79 -14.34 -16.89
CA THR A 328 -4.95 -14.25 -17.81
C THR A 328 -6.28 -14.41 -17.07
N GLU A 329 -7.36 -13.88 -17.68
CA GLU A 329 -8.72 -14.05 -17.16
C GLU A 329 -9.12 -15.54 -17.10
N ASP A 330 -8.72 -16.35 -18.09
CA ASP A 330 -8.99 -17.80 -18.10
C ASP A 330 -8.31 -18.52 -16.94
N GLU A 331 -7.10 -18.12 -16.61
CA GLU A 331 -6.38 -18.65 -15.47
C GLU A 331 -7.03 -18.21 -14.15
N LEU A 332 -7.44 -16.94 -14.05
CA LEU A 332 -8.18 -16.42 -12.90
C LEU A 332 -9.44 -17.27 -12.64
N VAL A 333 -10.23 -17.54 -13.68
CA VAL A 333 -11.44 -18.40 -13.58
C VAL A 333 -11.08 -19.81 -13.13
N ARG A 334 -10.06 -20.45 -13.73
CA ARG A 334 -9.65 -21.80 -13.34
C ARG A 334 -9.21 -21.88 -11.88
N GLN A 335 -8.32 -20.96 -11.45
CA GLN A 335 -7.81 -20.91 -10.10
C GLN A 335 -8.89 -20.55 -9.07
N TRP A 336 -9.85 -19.71 -9.45
CA TRP A 336 -10.98 -19.39 -8.59
C TRP A 336 -11.84 -20.62 -8.30
N ILE A 337 -12.22 -21.36 -9.35
CA ILE A 337 -12.99 -22.60 -9.22
C ILE A 337 -12.20 -23.64 -8.39
N GLU A 338 -10.92 -23.83 -8.68
CA GLU A 338 -10.06 -24.74 -7.95
C GLU A 338 -10.00 -24.40 -6.45
N LEU A 339 -9.71 -23.14 -6.14
CA LEU A 339 -9.63 -22.68 -4.75
C LEU A 339 -10.99 -22.76 -4.04
N ALA A 340 -12.11 -22.56 -4.74
CA ALA A 340 -13.44 -22.69 -4.14
C ALA A 340 -13.71 -24.13 -3.66
N PHE A 341 -13.24 -25.15 -4.37
CA PHE A 341 -13.43 -26.56 -3.97
C PHE A 341 -12.36 -27.10 -3.02
N HIS A 342 -11.19 -26.43 -2.90
CA HIS A 342 -10.08 -26.92 -2.08
C HIS A 342 -9.93 -26.10 -0.78
N ARG A 343 -10.79 -26.40 0.21
CA ARG A 343 -10.78 -25.72 1.51
C ARG A 343 -9.41 -25.73 2.20
N GLU A 344 -8.76 -26.89 2.24
CA GLU A 344 -7.45 -27.04 2.89
C GLU A 344 -6.39 -26.13 2.27
N ARG A 345 -6.37 -26.04 0.93
CA ARG A 345 -5.47 -25.15 0.20
C ARG A 345 -5.72 -23.68 0.57
N ARG A 346 -7.00 -23.25 0.60
CA ARG A 346 -7.36 -21.89 1.03
C ARG A 346 -6.90 -21.60 2.46
N THR A 347 -7.12 -22.55 3.38
CA THR A 347 -6.73 -22.41 4.78
C THR A 347 -5.22 -22.26 4.93
N LEU A 348 -4.44 -23.06 4.22
CA LEU A 348 -2.99 -23.00 4.24
C LEU A 348 -2.47 -21.66 3.69
N LEU A 349 -2.97 -21.25 2.51
CA LEU A 349 -2.62 -19.97 1.89
C LEU A 349 -2.97 -18.79 2.81
N GLY A 350 -4.16 -18.81 3.44
CA GLY A 350 -4.61 -17.77 4.37
C GLY A 350 -3.77 -17.72 5.65
N HIS A 351 -3.39 -18.88 6.20
CA HIS A 351 -2.48 -18.95 7.34
C HIS A 351 -1.14 -18.29 7.02
N ASP A 352 -0.51 -18.68 5.91
CA ASP A 352 0.79 -18.13 5.50
C ASP A 352 0.70 -16.64 5.14
N ALA A 353 -0.44 -16.20 4.59
CA ALA A 353 -0.72 -14.80 4.34
C ALA A 353 -0.72 -13.99 5.64
N ARG A 354 -1.43 -14.48 6.69
CA ARG A 354 -1.47 -13.83 7.99
C ARG A 354 -0.10 -13.78 8.66
N VAL A 355 0.67 -14.87 8.61
CA VAL A 355 2.05 -14.91 9.12
C VAL A 355 2.94 -13.90 8.40
N ARG A 356 2.76 -13.71 7.09
CA ARG A 356 3.46 -12.69 6.33
C ARG A 356 3.03 -11.28 6.73
N ALA A 357 1.73 -11.01 6.78
CA ALA A 357 1.18 -9.71 7.11
C ALA A 357 1.66 -9.20 8.48
N ALA A 358 1.78 -10.07 9.48
CA ALA A 358 2.27 -9.73 10.80
C ALA A 358 3.69 -9.14 10.84
N ARG A 359 4.46 -9.25 9.74
CA ARG A 359 5.80 -8.64 9.61
C ARG A 359 5.75 -7.19 9.14
N TYR A 360 4.60 -6.74 8.62
CA TYR A 360 4.39 -5.41 8.07
C TYR A 360 3.54 -4.58 9.03
N THR A 361 4.17 -4.02 10.05
CA THR A 361 3.49 -3.20 11.05
C THR A 361 3.68 -1.72 10.75
N TRP A 362 2.69 -0.90 11.08
CA TRP A 362 2.81 0.56 10.98
C TRP A 362 3.98 1.10 11.81
N THR A 363 4.27 0.48 12.96
CA THR A 363 5.45 0.84 13.78
C THR A 363 6.74 0.66 12.99
N ALA A 364 6.93 -0.47 12.31
CA ALA A 364 8.10 -0.73 11.49
C ALA A 364 8.22 0.26 10.32
N SER A 365 7.09 0.58 9.65
CA SER A 365 7.06 1.60 8.58
C SER A 365 7.50 2.97 9.10
N VAL A 366 6.98 3.38 10.25
CA VAL A 366 7.37 4.66 10.88
C VAL A 366 8.85 4.65 11.30
N ASP A 367 9.38 3.54 11.80
CA ASP A 367 10.79 3.43 12.18
C ASP A 367 11.71 3.58 10.96
N VAL A 368 11.41 2.88 9.84
CA VAL A 368 12.14 3.05 8.58
C VAL A 368 12.07 4.48 8.05
N PHE A 369 10.90 5.11 8.16
CA PHE A 369 10.71 6.52 7.77
C PHE A 369 11.58 7.46 8.62
N LEU A 370 11.59 7.29 9.94
CA LEU A 370 12.34 8.15 10.85
C LEU A 370 13.86 7.94 10.76
N ASP A 371 14.31 6.72 10.44
CA ASP A 371 15.71 6.46 10.12
C ASP A 371 16.15 7.29 8.90
N LEU A 372 15.33 7.30 7.84
CA LEU A 372 15.56 8.15 6.67
C LEU A 372 15.56 9.65 7.02
N VAL A 373 14.61 10.10 7.85
CA VAL A 373 14.58 11.48 8.36
C VAL A 373 15.90 11.82 9.05
N GLY A 374 16.41 10.92 9.89
CA GLY A 374 17.70 11.03 10.55
C GLY A 374 18.85 11.22 9.54
N GLU A 375 18.96 10.30 8.58
CA GLU A 375 19.99 10.34 7.52
C GLU A 375 19.99 11.67 6.76
N LEU A 376 18.85 12.06 6.21
CA LEU A 376 18.72 13.24 5.35
C LEU A 376 18.92 14.57 6.09
N THR A 377 18.65 14.60 7.41
CA THR A 377 18.80 15.83 8.21
C THR A 377 20.18 15.95 8.91
N HIS A 378 21.00 14.92 8.93
CA HIS A 378 22.38 14.95 9.47
C HIS A 378 23.43 15.35 8.42
N THR A 379 23.28 14.96 7.18
CA THR A 379 24.27 15.10 6.10
C THR A 379 24.61 16.56 5.73
N ARG A 380 23.86 17.57 6.20
CA ARG A 380 24.10 19.00 5.89
C ARG A 380 24.76 19.82 7.03
N ARG A 381 25.27 19.17 8.08
CA ARG A 381 26.00 19.88 9.17
C ARG A 381 27.53 19.76 9.03
N GLN A 382 28.01 19.12 8.00
CA GLN A 382 29.41 19.12 7.58
C GLN A 382 29.57 20.00 6.32
#